data_f052ca77b4282f1228f4be58785d7839
#
_entry.id   f052ca77b4282f1228f4be58785d7839
#
_cell.length_a   1.000
_cell.length_b   1.000
_cell.length_c   1.000
_cell.angle_alpha   90.00
_cell.angle_beta   90.00
_cell.angle_gamma   90.00
#
_symmetry.space_group_name_H-M   'P 1'
#
loop_
_entity.id
_entity.type
_entity.pdbx_description
1 polymer ?
#
loop_
_entity_poly.entity_id
_entity_poly.type
_entity_poly.pdbx_seq_one_letter_code
_entity_poly.pdbx_strand_id
1 'polypeptide(L)'
;MQAVNYENETSYGNLELLAQQVVEGFITGLHKSPFHGFSVEFAEHRQYNNGDNVKNIDWKLYAKTDKLYSKRFEEETNLRCQFVIDVSSSMYFPEPKNNKLIFSIQAAASLMYLLKKQRDAFGLSLFTDEILLNSPAKSTTLHQKYLFTQLEELLHKPKVNAQTNLSEALHQVAELIHKRSLVIVFSDLFNTQTSIDKTDEFFDALQHLKFNKHEVVVFNVVDKSKEVDFNFENRPYQFIDMETGETIKVHTNQVKENYTAAVSSYRQQIALKCAQYKIDLIDADMNDGFYPVLQSYLIKRQKLG
;
A
#
# COMPACT_ATOMS: atom_id res chain seq x y z
N MET A 1 8.56 23.64 -8.71
CA MET A 1 7.39 22.85 -8.37
C MET A 1 6.99 23.27 -6.96
N GLN A 2 5.86 23.93 -6.79
CA GLN A 2 5.36 24.23 -5.45
C GLN A 2 4.87 22.91 -4.85
N ALA A 3 5.47 22.52 -3.73
CA ALA A 3 4.93 21.50 -2.88
C ALA A 3 3.54 21.97 -2.44
N VAL A 4 2.51 21.20 -2.72
CA VAL A 4 1.19 21.46 -2.20
C VAL A 4 1.27 21.24 -0.70
N ASN A 5 1.17 22.31 0.06
CA ASN A 5 1.24 22.29 1.52
C ASN A 5 -0.05 21.64 2.03
N TYR A 6 0.01 20.37 2.41
CA TYR A 6 -1.12 19.59 2.97
C TYR A 6 -1.40 19.89 4.45
N GLU A 7 -0.80 20.96 5.01
CA GLU A 7 -0.80 21.21 6.45
C GLU A 7 -2.13 21.71 7.04
N ASN A 8 -3.18 21.98 6.27
CA ASN A 8 -4.32 22.75 6.82
C ASN A 8 -5.73 22.23 6.55
N GLU A 9 -5.97 21.01 6.10
CA GLU A 9 -7.34 20.49 6.01
C GLU A 9 -7.53 19.11 6.68
N THR A 10 -7.31 19.04 7.98
CA THR A 10 -7.90 17.99 8.82
C THR A 10 -9.36 18.31 9.15
N SER A 11 -10.16 18.65 8.15
CA SER A 11 -11.61 18.58 8.21
C SER A 11 -11.98 17.13 7.86
N TYR A 12 -12.13 16.34 8.89
CA TYR A 12 -12.60 14.97 8.87
C TYR A 12 -13.98 14.90 8.20
N GLY A 13 -14.04 14.34 7.02
CA GLY A 13 -15.27 14.17 6.26
C GLY A 13 -15.07 13.94 4.77
N ASN A 14 -13.82 13.75 4.29
CA ASN A 14 -13.61 13.65 2.86
C ASN A 14 -12.34 12.89 2.46
N LEU A 15 -12.11 11.72 3.07
CA LEU A 15 -11.00 10.85 2.65
C LEU A 15 -11.12 10.49 1.16
N GLU A 16 -12.35 10.34 0.64
CA GLU A 16 -12.60 10.09 -0.78
C GLU A 16 -12.20 11.30 -1.63
N LEU A 17 -12.50 12.53 -1.21
CA LEU A 17 -12.10 13.75 -1.92
C LEU A 17 -10.57 13.91 -1.91
N LEU A 18 -9.93 13.68 -0.78
CA LEU A 18 -8.46 13.70 -0.68
C LEU A 18 -7.85 12.67 -1.63
N ALA A 19 -8.33 11.43 -1.62
CA ALA A 19 -7.87 10.37 -2.51
C ALA A 19 -8.06 10.75 -4.00
N GLN A 20 -9.18 11.36 -4.33
CA GLN A 20 -9.45 11.89 -5.67
C GLN A 20 -8.43 12.96 -6.06
N GLN A 21 -8.23 13.98 -5.23
CA GLN A 21 -7.31 15.09 -5.50
C GLN A 21 -5.86 14.61 -5.67
N VAL A 22 -5.41 13.69 -4.80
CA VAL A 22 -4.08 13.09 -4.87
C VAL A 22 -3.89 12.35 -6.21
N VAL A 23 -4.84 11.51 -6.60
CA VAL A 23 -4.75 10.72 -7.83
C VAL A 23 -4.87 11.60 -9.07
N GLU A 24 -5.75 12.57 -9.10
CA GLU A 24 -5.91 13.48 -10.23
C GLU A 24 -4.68 14.38 -10.40
N GLY A 25 -4.11 14.88 -9.31
CA GLY A 25 -2.85 15.62 -9.33
C GLY A 25 -1.68 14.77 -9.80
N PHE A 26 -1.62 13.52 -9.37
CA PHE A 26 -0.62 12.55 -9.79
C PHE A 26 -0.73 12.23 -11.30
N ILE A 27 -1.92 11.91 -11.80
CA ILE A 27 -2.16 11.64 -13.23
C ILE A 27 -1.81 12.86 -14.07
N THR A 28 -2.23 14.07 -13.65
CA THR A 28 -1.91 15.32 -14.35
C THR A 28 -0.41 15.58 -14.36
N GLY A 29 0.31 15.26 -13.29
CA GLY A 29 1.77 15.32 -13.23
C GLY A 29 2.46 14.35 -14.17
N LEU A 30 1.91 13.14 -14.35
CA LEU A 30 2.42 12.15 -15.30
C LEU A 30 2.32 12.60 -16.77
N HIS A 31 1.29 13.35 -17.13
CA HIS A 31 1.17 13.91 -18.50
C HIS A 31 2.31 14.87 -18.87
N LYS A 32 3.03 15.40 -17.90
CA LYS A 32 4.24 16.23 -18.10
C LYS A 32 5.55 15.43 -18.04
N SER A 33 5.48 14.13 -17.77
CA SER A 33 6.63 13.23 -17.67
C SER A 33 6.68 12.28 -18.88
N PRO A 34 7.86 11.78 -19.29
CA PRO A 34 8.00 10.84 -20.41
C PRO A 34 7.30 9.47 -20.20
N PHE A 35 6.62 9.25 -19.10
CA PHE A 35 5.75 8.09 -18.87
C PHE A 35 4.41 8.22 -19.63
N HIS A 36 4.46 8.45 -20.93
CA HIS A 36 3.30 8.36 -21.80
C HIS A 36 3.03 6.88 -22.08
N GLY A 37 1.95 6.33 -21.51
CA GLY A 37 1.58 4.95 -21.77
C GLY A 37 0.41 4.40 -20.95
N PHE A 38 -0.16 5.16 -20.03
CA PHE A 38 -1.37 4.73 -19.34
C PHE A 38 -2.63 5.19 -20.08
N SER A 39 -2.81 4.72 -21.31
CA SER A 39 -4.12 4.74 -21.95
C SER A 39 -4.75 3.37 -21.71
N VAL A 40 -5.67 3.32 -20.77
CA VAL A 40 -6.66 2.27 -20.66
C VAL A 40 -7.57 2.43 -21.87
N GLU A 41 -7.73 1.36 -22.62
CA GLU A 41 -8.56 1.22 -23.83
C GLU A 41 -7.80 1.39 -25.15
N PHE A 42 -7.20 0.32 -25.59
CA PHE A 42 -7.13 0.03 -26.99
C PHE A 42 -7.73 -1.36 -27.23
N ALA A 43 -8.99 -1.38 -27.64
CA ALA A 43 -9.57 -2.58 -28.23
C ALA A 43 -8.98 -2.69 -29.64
N GLU A 44 -8.11 -3.65 -29.84
CA GLU A 44 -7.56 -3.96 -31.15
C GLU A 44 -8.66 -4.61 -32.01
N HIS A 45 -8.94 -4.05 -33.17
CA HIS A 45 -9.84 -4.68 -34.14
C HIS A 45 -9.07 -5.77 -34.88
N ARG A 46 -9.35 -7.01 -34.57
CA ARG A 46 -8.82 -8.16 -35.33
C ARG A 46 -9.79 -8.50 -36.46
N GLN A 47 -9.25 -8.81 -37.64
CA GLN A 47 -10.07 -9.34 -38.73
C GLN A 47 -10.78 -10.62 -38.26
N TYR A 48 -12.08 -10.69 -38.46
CA TYR A 48 -12.92 -11.82 -38.11
C TYR A 48 -12.46 -13.09 -38.83
N ASN A 49 -12.26 -14.17 -38.11
CA ASN A 49 -11.98 -15.49 -38.67
C ASN A 49 -13.17 -16.43 -38.43
N ASN A 50 -13.42 -17.37 -39.34
CA ASN A 50 -14.45 -18.39 -39.17
C ASN A 50 -14.18 -19.20 -37.87
N GLY A 51 -15.14 -19.10 -36.93
CA GLY A 51 -15.05 -19.69 -35.57
C GLY A 51 -15.00 -18.66 -34.44
N ASP A 52 -14.78 -17.37 -34.73
CA ASP A 52 -14.88 -16.32 -33.72
C ASP A 52 -16.35 -16.09 -33.32
N ASN A 53 -16.57 -15.69 -32.07
CA ASN A 53 -17.92 -15.45 -31.55
C ASN A 53 -18.57 -14.24 -32.24
N VAL A 54 -19.70 -14.47 -32.92
CA VAL A 54 -20.44 -13.47 -33.69
C VAL A 54 -20.90 -12.27 -32.85
N LYS A 55 -21.05 -12.43 -31.53
CA LYS A 55 -21.40 -11.34 -30.60
C LYS A 55 -20.31 -10.25 -30.50
N ASN A 56 -19.10 -10.59 -30.86
CA ASN A 56 -17.95 -9.68 -30.77
C ASN A 56 -17.70 -8.93 -32.08
N ILE A 57 -18.51 -9.11 -33.10
CA ILE A 57 -18.38 -8.38 -34.40
C ILE A 57 -18.70 -6.91 -34.18
N ASP A 58 -17.83 -6.02 -34.69
CA ASP A 58 -18.10 -4.58 -34.71
C ASP A 58 -18.95 -4.23 -35.95
N TRP A 59 -20.26 -4.25 -35.77
CA TRP A 59 -21.22 -3.92 -36.81
C TRP A 59 -21.12 -2.47 -37.31
N LYS A 60 -20.62 -1.53 -36.49
CA LYS A 60 -20.40 -0.14 -36.90
C LYS A 60 -19.21 -0.01 -37.83
N LEU A 61 -18.15 -0.78 -37.56
CA LEU A 61 -16.98 -0.80 -38.43
C LEU A 61 -17.28 -1.56 -39.71
N TYR A 62 -18.04 -2.65 -39.64
CA TYR A 62 -18.54 -3.38 -40.80
C TYR A 62 -19.31 -2.45 -41.78
N ALA A 63 -20.27 -1.68 -41.26
CA ALA A 63 -21.06 -0.74 -42.03
C ALA A 63 -20.23 0.37 -42.75
N LYS A 64 -19.00 0.63 -42.28
CA LYS A 64 -18.10 1.63 -42.86
C LYS A 64 -17.08 1.04 -43.81
N THR A 65 -16.68 -0.22 -43.63
CA THR A 65 -15.51 -0.79 -44.31
C THR A 65 -15.83 -2.03 -45.12
N ASP A 66 -17.06 -2.54 -45.05
CA ASP A 66 -17.50 -3.82 -45.63
C ASP A 66 -16.62 -5.03 -45.25
N LYS A 67 -15.84 -4.90 -44.16
CA LYS A 67 -14.97 -5.94 -43.64
C LYS A 67 -15.38 -6.31 -42.21
N LEU A 68 -15.45 -7.61 -41.93
CA LEU A 68 -15.79 -8.11 -40.60
C LEU A 68 -14.58 -8.01 -39.68
N TYR A 69 -14.74 -7.28 -38.60
CA TYR A 69 -13.78 -7.19 -37.49
C TYR A 69 -14.41 -7.68 -36.20
N SER A 70 -13.70 -8.49 -35.48
CA SER A 70 -14.06 -8.90 -34.11
C SER A 70 -13.38 -7.95 -33.12
N LYS A 71 -14.17 -7.41 -32.18
CA LYS A 71 -13.63 -6.71 -31.01
C LYS A 71 -12.91 -7.73 -30.18
N ARG A 72 -11.60 -7.65 -30.08
CA ARG A 72 -10.84 -8.36 -29.10
C ARG A 72 -11.02 -7.59 -27.79
N PHE A 73 -11.84 -8.11 -26.90
CA PHE A 73 -11.77 -7.73 -25.52
C PHE A 73 -10.51 -8.40 -25.01
N GLU A 74 -9.46 -7.63 -24.69
CA GLU A 74 -8.48 -8.13 -23.75
C GLU A 74 -9.29 -8.55 -22.53
N GLU A 75 -9.11 -9.77 -22.07
CA GLU A 75 -9.68 -10.17 -20.79
C GLU A 75 -9.20 -9.10 -19.82
N GLU A 76 -10.12 -8.24 -19.37
CA GLU A 76 -9.86 -7.34 -18.26
C GLU A 76 -9.40 -8.28 -17.15
N THR A 77 -8.10 -8.37 -16.95
CA THR A 77 -7.55 -9.05 -15.79
C THR A 77 -7.95 -8.18 -14.61
N ASN A 78 -9.16 -8.45 -14.09
CA ASN A 78 -9.65 -7.78 -12.89
C ASN A 78 -8.67 -8.10 -11.77
N LEU A 79 -7.66 -7.26 -11.63
CA LEU A 79 -6.68 -7.37 -10.57
C LEU A 79 -7.45 -7.37 -9.24
N ARG A 80 -7.15 -8.32 -8.38
CA ARG A 80 -7.64 -8.34 -7.01
C ARG A 80 -6.52 -7.85 -6.12
N CYS A 81 -6.77 -6.76 -5.42
CA CYS A 81 -5.81 -6.16 -4.51
C CYS A 81 -6.33 -6.25 -3.08
N GLN A 82 -5.54 -6.75 -2.15
CA GLN A 82 -5.83 -6.72 -0.73
C GLN A 82 -4.88 -5.74 -0.04
N PHE A 83 -5.44 -4.72 0.57
CA PHE A 83 -4.72 -3.82 1.44
C PHE A 83 -4.66 -4.41 2.83
N VAL A 84 -3.47 -4.44 3.42
CA VAL A 84 -3.22 -4.96 4.77
C VAL A 84 -2.56 -3.85 5.54
N ILE A 85 -3.26 -3.27 6.52
CA ILE A 85 -2.80 -2.08 7.24
C ILE A 85 -2.61 -2.45 8.71
N ASP A 86 -1.40 -2.20 9.18
CA ASP A 86 -1.02 -2.27 10.57
C ASP A 86 -1.65 -1.09 11.34
N VAL A 87 -2.39 -1.40 12.40
CA VAL A 87 -3.03 -0.39 13.25
C VAL A 87 -2.56 -0.48 14.70
N SER A 88 -1.36 -1.04 14.91
CA SER A 88 -0.70 -1.13 16.21
C SER A 88 -0.30 0.23 16.78
N SER A 89 0.13 0.21 18.03
CA SER A 89 0.51 1.42 18.75
C SER A 89 1.67 2.17 18.12
N SER A 90 2.64 1.48 17.54
CA SER A 90 3.82 2.07 16.89
C SER A 90 3.44 2.92 15.67
N MET A 91 2.35 2.59 14.98
CA MET A 91 1.85 3.33 13.82
C MET A 91 1.29 4.73 14.17
N TYR A 92 1.04 5.02 15.45
CA TYR A 92 0.63 6.35 15.91
C TYR A 92 1.80 7.32 16.16
N PHE A 93 3.04 6.87 15.92
CA PHE A 93 4.21 7.74 15.97
C PHE A 93 4.31 8.61 14.70
N PRO A 94 4.81 9.86 14.74
CA PRO A 94 5.34 10.56 15.93
C PRO A 94 4.30 11.37 16.70
N GLU A 95 3.21 11.80 16.09
CA GLU A 95 2.25 12.74 16.67
C GLU A 95 0.79 12.33 16.37
N PRO A 96 -0.17 12.67 17.23
CA PRO A 96 -1.56 12.24 17.04
C PRO A 96 -2.20 12.71 15.72
N LYS A 97 -1.78 13.86 15.20
CA LYS A 97 -2.36 14.47 13.99
C LYS A 97 -1.56 14.21 12.71
N ASN A 98 -0.32 13.76 12.84
CA ASN A 98 0.56 13.41 11.73
C ASN A 98 1.38 12.18 12.11
N ASN A 99 0.93 11.01 11.70
CA ASN A 99 1.55 9.74 12.07
C ASN A 99 1.51 8.74 10.92
N LYS A 100 2.23 7.65 11.10
CA LYS A 100 2.37 6.59 10.10
C LYS A 100 1.02 5.95 9.73
N LEU A 101 0.09 5.82 10.69
CA LEU A 101 -1.24 5.27 10.44
C LEU A 101 -2.07 6.19 9.52
N ILE A 102 -2.11 7.50 9.81
CA ILE A 102 -2.83 8.48 8.98
C ILE A 102 -2.28 8.45 7.54
N PHE A 103 -0.94 8.47 7.41
CA PHE A 103 -0.29 8.35 6.11
C PHE A 103 -0.71 7.07 5.38
N SER A 104 -0.68 5.92 6.06
CA SER A 104 -1.04 4.61 5.50
C SER A 104 -2.49 4.57 5.03
N ILE A 105 -3.42 5.12 5.83
CA ILE A 105 -4.85 5.22 5.49
C ILE A 105 -5.03 6.07 4.24
N GLN A 106 -4.41 7.24 4.18
CA GLN A 106 -4.53 8.16 3.04
C GLN A 106 -3.89 7.59 1.77
N ALA A 107 -2.74 6.93 1.89
CA ALA A 107 -2.08 6.25 0.78
C ALA A 107 -2.92 5.08 0.25
N ALA A 108 -3.46 4.23 1.14
CA ALA A 108 -4.34 3.13 0.77
C ALA A 108 -5.62 3.64 0.10
N ALA A 109 -6.27 4.67 0.63
CA ALA A 109 -7.46 5.29 0.03
C ALA A 109 -7.17 5.82 -1.39
N SER A 110 -6.01 6.46 -1.59
CA SER A 110 -5.57 6.95 -2.90
C SER A 110 -5.38 5.81 -3.91
N LEU A 111 -4.75 4.71 -3.48
CA LEU A 111 -4.60 3.51 -4.30
C LEU A 111 -5.95 2.83 -4.58
N MET A 112 -6.85 2.74 -3.59
CA MET A 112 -8.21 2.20 -3.79
C MET A 112 -9.00 3.03 -4.81
N TYR A 113 -8.87 4.37 -4.77
CA TYR A 113 -9.50 5.25 -5.75
C TYR A 113 -8.93 5.03 -7.15
N LEU A 114 -7.61 4.84 -7.29
CA LEU A 114 -6.96 4.53 -8.55
C LEU A 114 -7.42 3.16 -9.11
N LEU A 115 -7.45 2.13 -8.27
CA LEU A 115 -7.96 0.79 -8.61
C LEU A 115 -9.42 0.85 -9.07
N LYS A 116 -10.25 1.65 -8.39
CA LYS A 116 -11.64 1.84 -8.78
C LYS A 116 -11.77 2.45 -10.17
N LYS A 117 -10.95 3.45 -10.52
CA LYS A 117 -10.90 4.01 -11.89
C LYS A 117 -10.53 2.96 -12.93
N GLN A 118 -9.70 1.97 -12.56
CA GLN A 118 -9.26 0.87 -13.40
C GLN A 118 -10.23 -0.33 -13.40
N ARG A 119 -11.37 -0.24 -12.69
CA ARG A 119 -12.35 -1.30 -12.50
C ARG A 119 -11.82 -2.55 -11.81
N ASP A 120 -10.69 -2.44 -11.11
CA ASP A 120 -10.10 -3.51 -10.32
C ASP A 120 -10.87 -3.75 -9.01
N ALA A 121 -10.76 -4.96 -8.49
CA ALA A 121 -11.32 -5.31 -7.20
C ALA A 121 -10.32 -5.07 -6.08
N PHE A 122 -10.78 -4.52 -4.96
CA PHE A 122 -9.94 -4.28 -3.79
C PHE A 122 -10.66 -4.61 -2.49
N GLY A 123 -9.91 -5.06 -1.51
CA GLY A 123 -10.32 -5.41 -0.16
C GLY A 123 -9.41 -4.78 0.89
N LEU A 124 -9.77 -4.92 2.15
CA LEU A 124 -9.06 -4.34 3.28
C LEU A 124 -8.97 -5.33 4.42
N SER A 125 -7.78 -5.49 4.96
CA SER A 125 -7.51 -6.17 6.23
C SER A 125 -6.83 -5.19 7.18
N LEU A 126 -7.38 -5.04 8.39
CA LEU A 126 -6.81 -4.26 9.47
C LEU A 126 -6.39 -5.20 10.57
N PHE A 127 -5.20 -5.01 11.12
CA PHE A 127 -4.67 -5.91 12.14
C PHE A 127 -3.85 -5.19 13.21
N THR A 128 -3.78 -5.85 14.35
CA THR A 128 -2.84 -5.61 15.45
C THR A 128 -2.12 -6.93 15.77
N ASP A 129 -2.32 -7.50 16.92
CA ASP A 129 -2.00 -8.89 17.29
C ASP A 129 -3.02 -9.89 16.71
N GLU A 130 -4.18 -9.40 16.30
CA GLU A 130 -5.24 -10.15 15.62
C GLU A 130 -5.81 -9.37 14.44
N ILE A 131 -6.57 -10.04 13.58
CA ILE A 131 -7.29 -9.38 12.48
C ILE A 131 -8.55 -8.72 13.03
N LEU A 132 -8.57 -7.39 13.01
CA LEU A 132 -9.70 -6.57 13.47
C LEU A 132 -10.80 -6.45 12.40
N LEU A 133 -10.39 -6.45 11.14
CA LEU A 133 -11.27 -6.37 9.99
C LEU A 133 -10.68 -7.16 8.83
N ASN A 134 -11.47 -7.99 8.19
CA ASN A 134 -11.13 -8.55 6.88
C ASN A 134 -12.31 -8.43 5.93
N SER A 135 -12.13 -7.66 4.87
CA SER A 135 -13.12 -7.46 3.82
C SER A 135 -12.59 -7.95 2.48
N PRO A 136 -13.27 -8.89 1.82
CA PRO A 136 -12.80 -9.46 0.56
C PRO A 136 -12.80 -8.44 -0.57
N ALA A 137 -11.96 -8.67 -1.58
CA ALA A 137 -11.83 -7.78 -2.73
C ALA A 137 -13.09 -7.77 -3.60
N LYS A 138 -13.68 -6.58 -3.81
CA LYS A 138 -14.82 -6.32 -4.69
C LYS A 138 -14.63 -5.01 -5.44
N SER A 139 -15.26 -4.87 -6.62
CA SER A 139 -15.14 -3.68 -7.49
C SER A 139 -16.36 -2.75 -7.43
N THR A 140 -17.35 -3.00 -6.55
CA THR A 140 -18.59 -2.22 -6.48
C THR A 140 -18.40 -0.89 -5.76
N THR A 141 -19.17 0.13 -6.17
CA THR A 141 -19.15 1.47 -5.52
C THR A 141 -19.61 1.40 -4.06
N LEU A 142 -20.58 0.54 -3.75
CA LEU A 142 -21.06 0.34 -2.38
C LEU A 142 -19.94 -0.21 -1.49
N HIS A 143 -19.15 -1.15 -2.01
CA HIS A 143 -18.02 -1.72 -1.30
C HIS A 143 -16.92 -0.67 -1.06
N GLN A 144 -16.61 0.17 -2.07
CA GLN A 144 -15.69 1.28 -1.90
C GLN A 144 -16.13 2.20 -0.75
N LYS A 145 -17.38 2.65 -0.75
CA LYS A 145 -17.92 3.51 0.32
C LYS A 145 -17.79 2.86 1.69
N TYR A 146 -18.11 1.56 1.78
CA TYR A 146 -17.94 0.81 3.02
C TYR A 146 -16.48 0.83 3.52
N LEU A 147 -15.51 0.55 2.64
CA LEU A 147 -14.09 0.56 3.03
C LEU A 147 -13.61 1.96 3.44
N PHE A 148 -14.04 3.00 2.72
CA PHE A 148 -13.70 4.37 3.08
C PHE A 148 -14.27 4.74 4.45
N THR A 149 -15.52 4.35 4.76
CA THR A 149 -16.09 4.54 6.10
C THR A 149 -15.27 3.83 7.17
N GLN A 150 -14.81 2.59 6.93
CA GLN A 150 -13.97 1.87 7.89
C GLN A 150 -12.62 2.57 8.12
N LEU A 151 -12.01 3.11 7.07
CA LEU A 151 -10.77 3.87 7.18
C LEU A 151 -10.97 5.23 7.88
N GLU A 152 -12.07 5.92 7.62
CA GLU A 152 -12.44 7.17 8.31
C GLU A 152 -12.70 6.94 9.79
N GLU A 153 -13.39 5.85 10.16
CA GLU A 153 -13.60 5.49 11.57
C GLU A 153 -12.27 5.31 12.32
N LEU A 154 -11.23 4.76 11.68
CA LEU A 154 -9.91 4.61 12.30
C LEU A 154 -9.26 5.96 12.60
N LEU A 155 -9.46 6.97 11.76
CA LEU A 155 -8.91 8.31 11.98
C LEU A 155 -9.52 8.98 13.22
N HIS A 156 -10.71 8.55 13.63
CA HIS A 156 -11.43 9.08 14.81
C HIS A 156 -11.30 8.22 16.06
N LYS A 157 -10.85 6.98 15.92
CA LYS A 157 -10.69 6.08 17.08
C LYS A 157 -9.53 6.53 17.95
N PRO A 158 -9.69 6.47 19.27
CA PRO A 158 -8.58 6.70 20.19
C PRO A 158 -7.52 5.62 19.96
N LYS A 159 -6.26 5.98 20.21
CA LYS A 159 -5.14 5.04 20.18
C LYS A 159 -5.46 3.85 21.10
N VAL A 160 -5.37 2.66 20.55
CA VAL A 160 -5.48 1.41 21.30
C VAL A 160 -4.05 0.98 21.65
N ASN A 161 -3.81 0.63 22.92
CA ASN A 161 -2.53 0.02 23.31
C ASN A 161 -2.55 -1.45 22.84
N ALA A 162 -2.14 -1.68 21.62
CA ALA A 162 -2.10 -3.00 21.02
C ALA A 162 -0.68 -3.28 20.49
N GLN A 163 -0.21 -4.48 20.79
CA GLN A 163 1.00 -5.01 20.21
C GLN A 163 0.73 -5.44 18.76
N THR A 164 1.76 -5.66 18.00
CA THR A 164 1.67 -6.17 16.63
C THR A 164 2.13 -7.61 16.57
N ASN A 165 1.35 -8.45 15.87
CA ASN A 165 1.81 -9.74 15.37
C ASN A 165 1.65 -9.80 13.86
N LEU A 166 2.55 -9.11 13.15
CA LEU A 166 2.53 -9.00 11.70
C LEU A 166 2.60 -10.37 11.01
N SER A 167 3.40 -11.28 11.54
CA SER A 167 3.59 -12.62 10.95
C SER A 167 2.31 -13.41 10.95
N GLU A 168 1.63 -13.49 12.09
CA GLU A 168 0.36 -14.19 12.24
C GLU A 168 -0.74 -13.56 11.36
N ALA A 169 -0.83 -12.23 11.35
CA ALA A 169 -1.78 -11.52 10.51
C ALA A 169 -1.59 -11.83 9.01
N LEU A 170 -0.34 -11.86 8.54
CA LEU A 170 -0.04 -12.19 7.15
C LEU A 170 -0.35 -13.65 6.80
N HIS A 171 -0.11 -14.60 7.73
CA HIS A 171 -0.52 -15.99 7.55
C HIS A 171 -2.04 -16.12 7.41
N GLN A 172 -2.80 -15.48 8.29
CA GLN A 172 -4.27 -15.48 8.22
C GLN A 172 -4.78 -14.81 6.94
N VAL A 173 -4.20 -13.67 6.54
CA VAL A 173 -4.54 -13.02 5.28
C VAL A 173 -4.30 -13.96 4.10
N ALA A 174 -3.17 -14.70 4.07
CA ALA A 174 -2.84 -15.63 3.00
C ALA A 174 -3.90 -16.74 2.81
N GLU A 175 -4.58 -17.14 3.89
CA GLU A 175 -5.66 -18.14 3.84
C GLU A 175 -7.02 -17.53 3.46
N LEU A 176 -7.27 -16.27 3.86
CA LEU A 176 -8.58 -15.62 3.71
C LEU A 176 -8.78 -15.00 2.33
N ILE A 177 -7.72 -14.63 1.63
CA ILE A 177 -7.81 -13.91 0.37
C ILE A 177 -7.79 -14.85 -0.84
N HIS A 178 -8.35 -14.38 -1.93
CA HIS A 178 -8.38 -15.14 -3.18
C HIS A 178 -6.96 -15.30 -3.75
N LYS A 179 -6.57 -16.52 -4.15
CA LYS A 179 -5.27 -16.81 -4.78
C LYS A 179 -4.97 -15.88 -5.96
N ARG A 180 -3.70 -15.61 -6.20
CA ARG A 180 -3.21 -14.70 -7.26
C ARG A 180 -3.69 -13.25 -7.10
N SER A 181 -3.77 -12.77 -5.87
CA SER A 181 -4.05 -11.36 -5.57
C SER A 181 -2.75 -10.56 -5.43
N LEU A 182 -2.83 -9.27 -5.66
CA LEU A 182 -1.82 -8.32 -5.21
C LEU A 182 -2.08 -8.01 -3.72
N VAL A 183 -1.10 -8.18 -2.88
CA VAL A 183 -1.16 -7.84 -1.45
C VAL A 183 -0.28 -6.64 -1.20
N ILE A 184 -0.87 -5.56 -0.69
CA ILE A 184 -0.17 -4.32 -0.36
C ILE A 184 -0.22 -4.16 1.16
N VAL A 185 0.95 -4.27 1.79
CA VAL A 185 1.11 -4.17 3.24
C VAL A 185 1.63 -2.79 3.61
N PHE A 186 1.01 -2.15 4.59
CA PHE A 186 1.51 -0.94 5.24
C PHE A 186 1.81 -1.26 6.70
N SER A 187 3.08 -1.19 7.09
CA SER A 187 3.56 -1.40 8.47
C SER A 187 4.90 -0.69 8.64
N ASP A 188 5.28 -0.38 9.84
CA ASP A 188 6.62 0.13 10.16
C ASP A 188 7.64 -1.00 10.39
N LEU A 189 7.22 -2.24 10.30
CA LEU A 189 8.03 -3.44 10.52
C LEU A 189 8.74 -3.47 11.89
N PHE A 190 8.31 -2.63 12.83
CA PHE A 190 9.02 -2.41 14.09
C PHE A 190 9.14 -3.70 14.92
N ASN A 191 8.08 -4.49 14.97
CA ASN A 191 8.06 -5.72 15.75
C ASN A 191 9.04 -6.79 15.24
N THR A 192 9.35 -6.78 13.94
CA THR A 192 10.31 -7.72 13.34
C THR A 192 11.77 -7.43 13.76
N GLN A 193 12.03 -6.23 14.31
CA GLN A 193 13.38 -5.81 14.75
C GLN A 193 13.77 -6.37 16.11
N THR A 194 12.82 -6.89 16.90
CA THR A 194 13.06 -7.25 18.31
C THR A 194 13.85 -8.53 18.48
N SER A 195 13.81 -9.46 17.53
CA SER A 195 14.61 -10.70 17.57
C SER A 195 14.77 -11.31 16.18
N ILE A 196 15.80 -12.16 16.01
CA ILE A 196 16.04 -12.92 14.79
C ILE A 196 14.85 -13.83 14.49
N ASP A 197 14.30 -14.49 15.51
CA ASP A 197 13.16 -15.40 15.38
C ASP A 197 11.94 -14.68 14.78
N LYS A 198 11.60 -13.50 15.25
CA LYS A 198 10.49 -12.69 14.69
C LYS A 198 10.73 -12.26 13.24
N THR A 199 11.97 -11.97 12.91
CA THR A 199 12.34 -11.67 11.51
C THR A 199 12.11 -12.90 10.63
N ASP A 200 12.47 -14.08 11.07
CA ASP A 200 12.29 -15.31 10.31
C ASP A 200 10.80 -15.67 10.20
N GLU A 201 10.01 -15.56 11.27
CA GLU A 201 8.54 -15.72 11.24
C GLU A 201 7.87 -14.78 10.22
N PHE A 202 8.32 -13.53 10.15
CA PHE A 202 7.81 -12.58 9.15
C PHE A 202 8.09 -13.04 7.72
N PHE A 203 9.30 -13.57 7.46
CA PHE A 203 9.63 -14.08 6.13
C PHE A 203 8.89 -15.38 5.81
N ASP A 204 8.61 -16.23 6.76
CA ASP A 204 7.78 -17.43 6.57
C ASP A 204 6.35 -17.03 6.18
N ALA A 205 5.80 -16.01 6.80
CA ALA A 205 4.49 -15.48 6.43
C ALA A 205 4.47 -14.87 5.01
N LEU A 206 5.52 -14.14 4.63
CA LEU A 206 5.65 -13.64 3.26
C LEU A 206 5.83 -14.77 2.23
N GLN A 207 6.55 -15.84 2.58
CA GLN A 207 6.67 -17.04 1.73
C GLN A 207 5.33 -17.73 1.57
N HIS A 208 4.50 -17.80 2.63
CA HIS A 208 3.16 -18.36 2.53
C HIS A 208 2.30 -17.58 1.52
N LEU A 209 2.34 -16.24 1.55
CA LEU A 209 1.70 -15.43 0.51
C LEU A 209 2.22 -15.76 -0.90
N LYS A 210 3.54 -15.89 -1.07
CA LYS A 210 4.14 -16.26 -2.37
C LYS A 210 3.78 -17.68 -2.81
N PHE A 211 3.68 -18.63 -1.89
CA PHE A 211 3.24 -20.00 -2.18
C PHE A 211 1.82 -20.03 -2.75
N ASN A 212 0.91 -19.18 -2.22
CA ASN A 212 -0.44 -18.99 -2.74
C ASN A 212 -0.48 -18.15 -4.04
N LYS A 213 0.71 -17.85 -4.62
CA LYS A 213 0.91 -17.10 -5.87
C LYS A 213 0.44 -15.63 -5.79
N HIS A 214 0.47 -15.05 -4.58
CA HIS A 214 0.25 -13.63 -4.44
C HIS A 214 1.48 -12.83 -4.87
N GLU A 215 1.24 -11.66 -5.45
CA GLU A 215 2.25 -10.63 -5.58
C GLU A 215 2.22 -9.76 -4.33
N VAL A 216 3.38 -9.47 -3.76
CA VAL A 216 3.47 -8.77 -2.47
C VAL A 216 4.29 -7.50 -2.62
N VAL A 217 3.72 -6.41 -2.14
CA VAL A 217 4.39 -5.11 -1.98
C VAL A 217 4.29 -4.73 -0.51
N VAL A 218 5.41 -4.45 0.12
CA VAL A 218 5.48 -4.00 1.51
C VAL A 218 5.95 -2.57 1.53
N PHE A 219 5.11 -1.67 2.00
CA PHE A 219 5.48 -0.30 2.33
C PHE A 219 5.92 -0.26 3.79
N ASN A 220 7.23 -0.10 3.99
CA ASN A 220 7.81 0.18 5.28
C ASN A 220 7.62 1.66 5.59
N VAL A 221 6.58 1.98 6.38
CA VAL A 221 6.20 3.36 6.69
C VAL A 221 7.02 3.88 7.84
N VAL A 222 7.79 4.93 7.60
CA VAL A 222 8.73 5.49 8.58
C VAL A 222 8.66 7.00 8.65
N ASP A 223 8.99 7.57 9.79
CA ASP A 223 9.48 8.94 9.89
C ASP A 223 11.00 8.91 9.71
N LYS A 224 11.46 9.16 8.48
CA LYS A 224 12.88 9.05 8.15
C LYS A 224 13.75 9.90 9.07
N SER A 225 13.34 11.12 9.36
CA SER A 225 14.09 12.05 10.20
C SER A 225 14.30 11.50 11.60
N LYS A 226 13.25 10.94 12.23
CA LYS A 226 13.28 10.50 13.63
C LYS A 226 13.72 9.04 13.77
N GLU A 227 13.18 8.14 12.94
CA GLU A 227 13.40 6.70 13.09
C GLU A 227 14.62 6.18 12.31
N VAL A 228 15.02 6.83 11.22
CA VAL A 228 16.17 6.37 10.42
C VAL A 228 17.41 7.22 10.71
N ASP A 229 17.29 8.54 10.56
CA ASP A 229 18.42 9.47 10.71
C ASP A 229 18.67 9.84 12.17
N PHE A 230 17.78 9.46 13.08
CA PHE A 230 17.83 9.78 14.51
C PHE A 230 18.09 11.26 14.76
N ASN A 231 17.33 12.12 14.09
CA ASN A 231 17.53 13.56 14.15
C ASN A 231 16.77 14.19 15.32
N PHE A 232 17.35 14.10 16.51
CA PHE A 232 16.89 14.71 17.74
C PHE A 232 17.85 15.78 18.20
N GLU A 233 17.35 16.80 18.89
CA GLU A 233 18.20 17.82 19.53
C GLU A 233 19.18 17.18 20.54
N ASN A 234 20.34 17.81 20.73
CA ASN A 234 21.32 17.34 21.68
C ASN A 234 20.91 17.63 23.14
N ARG A 235 19.99 16.84 23.65
CA ARG A 235 19.51 16.90 25.05
C ARG A 235 19.08 15.50 25.51
N PRO A 236 18.92 15.30 26.83
CA PRO A 236 18.33 14.06 27.35
C PRO A 236 16.88 13.91 26.87
N TYR A 237 16.54 12.72 26.38
CA TYR A 237 15.17 12.33 26.04
C TYR A 237 14.78 11.12 26.87
N GLN A 238 13.50 11.05 27.17
CA GLN A 238 12.84 9.85 27.67
C GLN A 238 12.06 9.26 26.50
N PHE A 239 12.55 8.15 25.96
CA PHE A 239 11.82 7.38 24.95
C PHE A 239 10.88 6.42 25.66
N ILE A 240 9.70 6.27 25.12
CA ILE A 240 8.65 5.38 25.62
C ILE A 240 8.32 4.41 24.49
N ASP A 241 8.46 3.14 24.75
CA ASP A 241 7.97 2.11 23.84
C ASP A 241 6.44 2.18 23.80
N MET A 242 5.91 2.37 22.60
CA MET A 242 4.48 2.61 22.40
C MET A 242 3.65 1.33 22.54
N GLU A 243 4.26 0.15 22.48
CA GLU A 243 3.60 -1.15 22.63
C GLU A 243 3.68 -1.69 24.07
N THR A 244 4.86 -1.58 24.68
CA THR A 244 5.09 -2.13 26.03
C THR A 244 4.93 -1.10 27.14
N GLY A 245 5.07 0.20 26.83
CA GLY A 245 5.11 1.28 27.78
C GLY A 245 6.44 1.41 28.55
N GLU A 246 7.42 0.59 28.22
CA GLU A 246 8.76 0.69 28.82
C GLU A 246 9.40 2.02 28.48
N THR A 247 10.18 2.54 29.41
CA THR A 247 10.82 3.85 29.27
C THR A 247 12.32 3.77 29.42
N ILE A 248 13.05 4.43 28.52
CA ILE A 248 14.49 4.55 28.59
C ILE A 248 14.91 6.03 28.52
N LYS A 249 15.82 6.45 29.40
CA LYS A 249 16.39 7.80 29.37
C LYS A 249 17.77 7.74 28.75
N VAL A 250 17.97 8.48 27.67
CA VAL A 250 19.25 8.51 26.97
C VAL A 250 19.61 9.91 26.50
N HIS A 251 20.90 10.16 26.39
CA HIS A 251 21.44 11.31 25.65
C HIS A 251 21.55 10.92 24.19
N THR A 252 20.85 11.64 23.31
CA THR A 252 20.72 11.32 21.89
C THR A 252 22.08 11.17 21.18
N ASN A 253 23.02 12.05 21.45
CA ASN A 253 24.35 11.98 20.83
C ASN A 253 25.15 10.72 21.21
N GLN A 254 24.94 10.16 22.39
CA GLN A 254 25.68 8.97 22.85
C GLN A 254 25.22 7.69 22.16
N VAL A 255 23.97 7.64 21.71
CA VAL A 255 23.37 6.43 21.12
C VAL A 255 23.19 6.52 19.61
N LYS A 256 23.28 7.73 19.03
CA LYS A 256 22.98 8.00 17.63
C LYS A 256 23.74 7.08 16.67
N GLU A 257 25.06 6.99 16.80
CA GLU A 257 25.89 6.19 15.90
C GLU A 257 25.54 4.70 15.95
N ASN A 258 25.38 4.17 17.17
CA ASN A 258 25.04 2.76 17.37
C ASN A 258 23.61 2.46 16.85
N TYR A 259 22.66 3.35 17.11
CA TYR A 259 21.29 3.21 16.66
C TYR A 259 21.19 3.24 15.12
N THR A 260 21.77 4.26 14.47
CA THR A 260 21.73 4.39 13.02
C THR A 260 22.45 3.23 12.31
N ALA A 261 23.56 2.74 12.88
CA ALA A 261 24.24 1.54 12.36
C ALA A 261 23.36 0.28 12.47
N ALA A 262 22.69 0.08 13.63
CA ALA A 262 21.80 -1.04 13.84
C ALA A 262 20.59 -1.00 12.89
N VAL A 263 19.94 0.16 12.75
CA VAL A 263 18.80 0.36 11.83
C VAL A 263 19.23 0.14 10.37
N SER A 264 20.39 0.66 9.97
CA SER A 264 20.93 0.47 8.61
C SER A 264 21.19 -1.02 8.31
N SER A 265 21.82 -1.73 9.24
CA SER A 265 22.10 -3.17 9.12
C SER A 265 20.80 -3.98 8.99
N TYR A 266 19.84 -3.70 9.85
CA TYR A 266 18.53 -4.37 9.84
C TYR A 266 17.80 -4.12 8.50
N ARG A 267 17.72 -2.87 8.04
CA ARG A 267 17.07 -2.52 6.76
C ARG A 267 17.71 -3.24 5.57
N GLN A 268 19.05 -3.32 5.58
CA GLN A 268 19.79 -4.05 4.55
C GLN A 268 19.45 -5.55 4.55
N GLN A 269 19.39 -6.17 5.73
CA GLN A 269 19.03 -7.58 5.87
C GLN A 269 17.61 -7.85 5.34
N ILE A 270 16.63 -7.04 5.73
CA ILE A 270 15.25 -7.19 5.24
C ILE A 270 15.20 -6.98 3.73
N ALA A 271 15.86 -5.96 3.19
CA ALA A 271 15.86 -5.69 1.76
C ALA A 271 16.44 -6.87 0.96
N LEU A 272 17.54 -7.46 1.42
CA LEU A 272 18.15 -8.63 0.78
C LEU A 272 17.20 -9.85 0.79
N LYS A 273 16.59 -10.15 1.94
CA LYS A 273 15.62 -11.25 2.05
C LYS A 273 14.39 -11.01 1.19
N CYS A 274 13.81 -9.80 1.19
CA CYS A 274 12.67 -9.45 0.32
C CYS A 274 13.02 -9.63 -1.16
N ALA A 275 14.21 -9.20 -1.59
CA ALA A 275 14.68 -9.38 -2.96
C ALA A 275 14.80 -10.87 -3.32
N GLN A 276 15.32 -11.71 -2.41
CA GLN A 276 15.44 -13.15 -2.59
C GLN A 276 14.07 -13.81 -2.84
N TYR A 277 13.02 -13.37 -2.15
CA TYR A 277 11.66 -13.92 -2.27
C TYR A 277 10.81 -13.20 -3.32
N LYS A 278 11.39 -12.27 -4.10
CA LYS A 278 10.68 -11.47 -5.10
C LYS A 278 9.51 -10.68 -4.49
N ILE A 279 9.77 -10.07 -3.35
CA ILE A 279 8.86 -9.19 -2.63
C ILE A 279 9.36 -7.76 -2.83
N ASP A 280 8.49 -6.87 -3.25
CA ASP A 280 8.86 -5.46 -3.39
C ASP A 280 8.75 -4.79 -2.02
N LEU A 281 9.89 -4.47 -1.42
CA LEU A 281 10.00 -3.66 -0.21
C LEU A 281 10.29 -2.22 -0.59
N ILE A 282 9.46 -1.30 -0.12
CA ILE A 282 9.53 0.12 -0.45
C ILE A 282 9.48 0.91 0.85
N ASP A 283 10.53 1.70 1.11
CA ASP A 283 10.49 2.65 2.21
C ASP A 283 9.58 3.83 1.86
N ALA A 284 8.59 4.07 2.68
CA ALA A 284 7.63 5.15 2.54
C ALA A 284 7.83 6.15 3.68
N ASP A 285 8.58 7.23 3.41
CA ASP A 285 8.67 8.33 4.37
C ASP A 285 7.34 9.07 4.41
N MET A 286 6.72 9.11 5.58
CA MET A 286 5.45 9.79 5.78
C MET A 286 5.53 11.31 5.47
N ASN A 287 6.73 11.87 5.43
CA ASN A 287 6.96 13.29 5.15
C ASN A 287 7.12 13.59 3.64
N ASP A 288 7.33 12.57 2.79
CA ASP A 288 7.53 12.74 1.33
C ASP A 288 6.20 12.77 0.53
N GLY A 289 5.06 12.59 1.20
CA GLY A 289 3.74 12.49 0.58
C GLY A 289 3.51 11.17 -0.17
N PHE A 290 2.45 11.12 -0.99
CA PHE A 290 1.95 9.86 -1.56
C PHE A 290 2.51 9.53 -2.94
N TYR A 291 3.25 10.44 -3.57
CA TYR A 291 3.78 10.24 -4.93
C TYR A 291 4.65 8.98 -5.04
N PRO A 292 5.61 8.71 -4.15
CA PRO A 292 6.42 7.51 -4.21
C PRO A 292 5.59 6.21 -4.11
N VAL A 293 4.53 6.21 -3.27
CA VAL A 293 3.63 5.07 -3.10
C VAL A 293 2.86 4.78 -4.40
N LEU A 294 2.24 5.80 -4.99
CA LEU A 294 1.49 5.67 -6.24
C LEU A 294 2.39 5.24 -7.40
N GLN A 295 3.58 5.82 -7.50
CA GLN A 295 4.55 5.47 -8.54
C GLN A 295 5.00 4.00 -8.43
N SER A 296 5.31 3.56 -7.22
CA SER A 296 5.73 2.17 -6.96
C SER A 296 4.65 1.17 -7.33
N TYR A 297 3.39 1.47 -6.99
CA TYR A 297 2.25 0.66 -7.43
C TYR A 297 2.15 0.58 -8.95
N LEU A 298 2.28 1.70 -9.67
CA LEU A 298 2.18 1.71 -11.13
C LEU A 298 3.30 0.90 -11.80
N ILE A 299 4.54 1.01 -11.29
CA ILE A 299 5.67 0.21 -11.77
C ILE A 299 5.39 -1.28 -11.56
N LYS A 300 4.84 -1.66 -10.39
CA LYS A 300 4.47 -3.04 -10.11
C LYS A 300 3.40 -3.53 -11.08
N ARG A 301 2.36 -2.74 -11.30
CA ARG A 301 1.26 -3.09 -12.20
C ARG A 301 1.73 -3.34 -13.62
N GLN A 302 2.67 -2.53 -14.14
CA GLN A 302 3.26 -2.74 -15.47
C GLN A 302 3.95 -4.10 -15.64
N LYS A 303 4.48 -4.66 -14.53
CA LYS A 303 5.12 -5.98 -14.54
C LYS A 303 4.12 -7.13 -14.44
N LEU A 304 2.88 -6.85 -14.04
CA LEU A 304 1.82 -7.86 -13.87
C LEU A 304 0.92 -8.00 -15.10
N GLY A 305 0.89 -7.01 -15.99
CA GLY A 305 0.17 -7.01 -17.27
C GLY A 305 1.08 -7.42 -18.39
#